data_1a39cd547b8bcfbc363cbb2554e7f3e7
#
_entry.id   1a39cd547b8bcfbc363cbb2554e7f3e7
#
_cell.length_a   1.000
_cell.length_b   1.000
_cell.length_c   1.000
_cell.angle_alpha   90.00
_cell.angle_beta   90.00
_cell.angle_gamma   90.00
#
_symmetry.space_group_name_H-M   'P 1'
#
loop_
_entity.id
_entity.type
_entity.pdbx_description
1 polymer ?
#
loop_
_entity_poly.entity_id
_entity_poly.type
_entity_poly.pdbx_seq_one_letter_code
_entity_poly.pdbx_strand_id
1 'polypeptide(L)'
;KQTLYLIADPVSSRCLYYYKDNKGDIIFSTLIEPIRAVSDEINLNKNYIKDYLTAPGMMPNVLSKETPYEGIYKLNPGTYLRIQNNSIEEVRYFSLHNTTTNFEYDSPDLVGKNFRKLFTKCVKDAMNTSGNVSIAMSSGLDSSSVGALAADILAKDDKNLWTYTYVPCEEIKSRKGNITDETKD
;
A
#
# COMPACT_ATOMS: atom_id res chain seq x y z
N LYS A 1 -32.67 7.08 -7.54
CA LYS A 1 -31.55 7.87 -7.03
C LYS A 1 -30.32 6.99 -7.13
N GLN A 2 -29.29 7.46 -7.84
CA GLN A 2 -28.02 6.72 -7.95
C GLN A 2 -27.15 7.03 -6.73
N THR A 3 -26.49 6.01 -6.18
CA THR A 3 -25.52 6.14 -5.09
C THR A 3 -24.19 5.58 -5.58
N LEU A 4 -23.10 6.33 -5.40
CA LEU A 4 -21.74 5.88 -5.68
C LEU A 4 -21.07 5.53 -4.36
N TYR A 5 -20.38 4.38 -4.34
CA TYR A 5 -19.53 3.96 -3.24
C TYR A 5 -18.07 3.90 -3.70
N LEU A 6 -17.18 4.60 -2.99
CA LEU A 6 -15.74 4.46 -3.13
C LEU A 6 -15.24 3.73 -1.89
N ILE A 7 -14.67 2.54 -2.04
CA ILE A 7 -14.33 1.65 -0.92
C ILE A 7 -12.83 1.38 -0.94
N ALA A 8 -12.14 1.68 0.17
CA ALA A 8 -10.77 1.22 0.40
C ALA A 8 -10.79 -0.11 1.16
N ASP A 9 -9.89 -1.02 0.79
CA ASP A 9 -9.73 -2.28 1.53
C ASP A 9 -9.21 -2.05 2.96
N PRO A 10 -9.31 -3.05 3.86
CA PRO A 10 -8.95 -2.91 5.27
C PRO A 10 -7.54 -2.39 5.55
N VAL A 11 -6.59 -2.63 4.65
CA VAL A 11 -5.17 -2.26 4.81
C VAL A 11 -4.67 -1.30 3.72
N SER A 12 -5.57 -0.83 2.84
CA SER A 12 -5.24 0.05 1.70
C SER A 12 -4.13 -0.53 0.82
N SER A 13 -4.24 -1.80 0.46
CA SER A 13 -3.32 -2.47 -0.48
C SER A 13 -3.22 -1.71 -1.82
N ARG A 14 -4.29 -1.02 -2.19
CA ARG A 14 -4.30 -0.03 -3.27
C ARG A 14 -4.88 1.27 -2.75
N CYS A 15 -4.15 2.36 -2.98
CA CYS A 15 -4.63 3.69 -2.67
C CYS A 15 -5.81 4.04 -3.59
N LEU A 16 -6.78 4.74 -3.03
CA LEU A 16 -7.87 5.36 -3.78
C LEU A 16 -7.90 6.85 -3.43
N TYR A 17 -7.77 7.68 -4.45
CA TYR A 17 -7.78 9.13 -4.34
C TYR A 17 -9.08 9.69 -4.91
N TYR A 18 -9.56 10.79 -4.37
CA TYR A 18 -10.73 11.48 -4.85
C TYR A 18 -10.58 13.00 -4.74
N TYR A 19 -11.28 13.68 -5.60
CA TYR A 19 -11.37 15.14 -5.68
C TYR A 19 -12.82 15.52 -5.98
N LYS A 20 -13.32 16.54 -5.30
CA LYS A 20 -14.62 17.14 -5.61
C LYS A 20 -14.37 18.48 -6.28
N ASP A 21 -14.80 18.63 -7.51
CA ASP A 21 -14.64 19.86 -8.27
C ASP A 21 -15.63 20.96 -7.85
N ASN A 22 -15.46 22.15 -8.41
CA ASN A 22 -16.32 23.30 -8.13
C ASN A 22 -17.77 23.14 -8.63
N LYS A 23 -18.03 22.19 -9.54
CA LYS A 23 -19.37 21.84 -10.04
C LYS A 23 -20.06 20.80 -9.16
N GLY A 24 -19.31 20.21 -8.23
CA GLY A 24 -19.79 19.16 -7.34
C GLY A 24 -19.57 17.75 -7.89
N ASP A 25 -18.89 17.61 -9.02
CA ASP A 25 -18.54 16.32 -9.59
C ASP A 25 -17.42 15.66 -8.81
N ILE A 26 -17.50 14.34 -8.70
CA ILE A 26 -16.49 13.54 -8.00
C ILE A 26 -15.62 12.82 -9.02
N ILE A 27 -14.32 13.17 -8.99
CA ILE A 27 -13.28 12.54 -9.77
C ILE A 27 -12.48 11.61 -8.85
N PHE A 28 -12.26 10.39 -9.26
CA PHE A 28 -11.50 9.43 -8.45
C PHE A 28 -10.60 8.53 -9.28
N SER A 29 -9.50 8.09 -8.69
CA SER A 29 -8.52 7.22 -9.33
C SER A 29 -7.65 6.52 -8.29
N THR A 30 -6.96 5.46 -8.69
CA THR A 30 -5.91 4.82 -7.89
C THR A 30 -4.57 5.55 -7.96
N LEU A 31 -4.45 6.54 -8.81
CA LEU A 31 -3.29 7.44 -8.96
C LEU A 31 -3.75 8.89 -8.89
N ILE A 32 -2.87 9.79 -8.47
CA ILE A 32 -3.15 11.23 -8.36
C ILE A 32 -3.13 11.92 -9.74
N GLU A 33 -2.19 11.52 -10.59
CA GLU A 33 -1.94 12.16 -11.90
C GLU A 33 -3.16 12.22 -12.81
N PRO A 34 -3.98 11.17 -12.97
CA PRO A 34 -5.19 11.25 -13.77
C PRO A 34 -6.21 12.27 -13.24
N ILE A 35 -6.32 12.42 -11.90
CA ILE A 35 -7.19 13.42 -11.29
C ILE A 35 -6.71 14.82 -11.66
N ARG A 36 -5.41 15.09 -11.54
CA ARG A 36 -4.81 16.37 -11.89
C ARG A 36 -4.95 16.71 -13.38
N ALA A 37 -4.87 15.69 -14.23
CA ALA A 37 -4.94 15.89 -15.69
C ALA A 37 -6.31 16.35 -16.19
N VAL A 38 -7.38 16.03 -15.43
CA VAL A 38 -8.77 16.36 -15.82
C VAL A 38 -9.42 17.42 -14.93
N SER A 39 -8.72 17.86 -13.89
CA SER A 39 -9.19 18.89 -12.96
C SER A 39 -8.66 20.27 -13.37
N ASP A 40 -9.32 21.31 -12.87
CA ASP A 40 -8.79 22.66 -12.91
C ASP A 40 -7.41 22.75 -12.23
N GLU A 41 -6.74 23.90 -12.32
CA GLU A 41 -5.44 24.09 -11.69
C GLU A 41 -5.50 23.79 -10.18
N ILE A 42 -4.74 22.78 -9.76
CA ILE A 42 -4.66 22.31 -8.37
C ILE A 42 -3.32 22.74 -7.76
N ASN A 43 -3.38 23.49 -6.68
CA ASN A 43 -2.21 23.97 -5.97
C ASN A 43 -1.52 22.88 -5.15
N LEU A 44 -0.24 23.11 -4.83
CA LEU A 44 0.48 22.28 -3.87
C LEU A 44 -0.01 22.54 -2.43
N ASN A 45 -0.25 21.49 -1.70
CA ASN A 45 -0.57 21.52 -0.28
C ASN A 45 0.69 21.84 0.54
N LYS A 46 0.89 23.11 0.87
CA LYS A 46 2.08 23.60 1.57
C LYS A 46 2.25 22.96 2.96
N ASN A 47 1.16 22.65 3.66
CA ASN A 47 1.22 22.01 4.96
C ASN A 47 1.73 20.58 4.84
N TYR A 48 1.21 19.81 3.88
CA TYR A 48 1.70 18.47 3.59
C TYR A 48 3.20 18.47 3.25
N ILE A 49 3.64 19.38 2.38
CA ILE A 49 5.06 19.50 1.99
C ILE A 49 5.92 19.86 3.20
N LYS A 50 5.48 20.80 4.04
CA LYS A 50 6.19 21.19 5.26
C LYS A 50 6.36 19.99 6.20
N ASP A 51 5.29 19.25 6.47
CA ASP A 51 5.32 18.09 7.34
C ASP A 51 6.24 17.00 6.80
N TYR A 52 6.19 16.75 5.50
CA TYR A 52 7.06 15.79 4.82
C TYR A 52 8.55 16.17 4.93
N LEU A 53 8.89 17.45 4.75
CA LEU A 53 10.25 17.94 4.84
C LEU A 53 10.77 18.01 6.29
N THR A 54 9.89 18.18 7.26
CA THR A 54 10.26 18.25 8.68
C THR A 54 10.68 16.88 9.24
N ALA A 55 10.10 15.80 8.71
CA ALA A 55 10.40 14.44 9.15
C ALA A 55 10.68 13.54 7.93
N PRO A 56 11.81 13.77 7.20
CA PRO A 56 12.13 13.00 6.02
C PRO A 56 12.32 11.52 6.38
N GLY A 57 11.64 10.65 5.62
CA GLY A 57 11.64 9.21 5.87
C GLY A 57 10.63 8.72 6.92
N MET A 58 10.01 9.59 7.68
CA MET A 58 8.82 9.25 8.46
C MET A 58 7.59 9.59 7.65
N MET A 59 6.67 8.64 7.53
CA MET A 59 5.38 8.92 6.90
C MET A 59 4.64 9.97 7.72
N PRO A 60 4.34 11.17 7.18
CA PRO A 60 3.51 12.13 7.88
C PRO A 60 2.18 11.44 8.16
N ASN A 61 1.66 11.64 9.33
CA ASN A 61 0.44 11.08 9.90
C ASN A 61 -0.29 10.06 9.00
N VAL A 62 -0.06 8.76 9.25
CA VAL A 62 -0.57 7.64 8.42
C VAL A 62 -2.10 7.68 8.26
N LEU A 63 -2.78 8.31 9.22
CA LEU A 63 -4.23 8.49 9.24
C LEU A 63 -4.69 9.77 8.53
N SER A 64 -3.76 10.62 8.09
CA SER A 64 -4.13 11.79 7.29
C SER A 64 -4.60 11.36 5.91
N LYS A 65 -5.72 11.93 5.49
CA LYS A 65 -6.22 11.81 4.12
C LYS A 65 -5.59 12.82 3.15
N GLU A 66 -4.79 13.72 3.67
CA GLU A 66 -4.14 14.76 2.88
C GLU A 66 -3.15 14.18 1.88
N THR A 67 -3.00 14.86 0.77
CA THR A 67 -2.03 14.57 -0.28
C THR A 67 -1.14 15.78 -0.55
N PRO A 68 -0.09 15.67 -1.36
CA PRO A 68 0.71 16.82 -1.79
C PRO A 68 -0.06 17.91 -2.53
N TYR A 69 -1.32 17.68 -2.87
CA TYR A 69 -2.16 18.57 -3.67
C TYR A 69 -3.43 18.95 -2.91
N GLU A 70 -3.76 20.24 -2.92
CA GLU A 70 -4.97 20.78 -2.28
C GLU A 70 -6.24 20.17 -2.89
N GLY A 71 -7.18 19.76 -2.03
CA GLY A 71 -8.47 19.20 -2.45
C GLY A 71 -8.44 17.76 -2.96
N ILE A 72 -7.28 17.19 -3.24
CA ILE A 72 -7.17 15.75 -3.54
C ILE A 72 -6.93 15.00 -2.23
N TYR A 73 -7.82 14.09 -1.91
CA TYR A 73 -7.77 13.30 -0.70
C TYR A 73 -7.52 11.82 -0.98
N LYS A 74 -6.81 11.16 -0.08
CA LYS A 74 -6.68 9.71 -0.04
C LYS A 74 -7.79 9.13 0.83
N LEU A 75 -8.42 8.07 0.38
CA LEU A 75 -9.38 7.34 1.20
C LEU A 75 -8.63 6.47 2.22
N ASN A 76 -9.02 6.56 3.49
CA ASN A 76 -8.38 5.85 4.58
C ASN A 76 -8.67 4.33 4.53
N PRO A 77 -7.73 3.49 5.04
CA PRO A 77 -7.95 2.05 5.15
C PRO A 77 -9.23 1.72 5.90
N GLY A 78 -9.97 0.73 5.41
CA GLY A 78 -11.19 0.25 6.07
C GLY A 78 -12.32 1.29 6.12
N THR A 79 -12.31 2.25 5.21
CA THR A 79 -13.39 3.25 5.05
C THR A 79 -14.03 3.17 3.67
N TYR A 80 -15.25 3.67 3.56
CA TYR A 80 -15.86 3.95 2.27
C TYR A 80 -16.50 5.35 2.28
N LEU A 81 -16.56 5.96 1.10
CA LEU A 81 -17.41 7.12 0.86
C LEU A 81 -18.73 6.67 0.26
N ARG A 82 -19.82 7.15 0.80
CA ARG A 82 -21.15 7.09 0.21
C ARG A 82 -21.49 8.45 -0.37
N ILE A 83 -21.67 8.52 -1.67
CA ILE A 83 -21.93 9.75 -2.41
C ILE A 83 -23.32 9.67 -3.00
N GLN A 84 -24.20 10.55 -2.56
CA GLN A 84 -25.59 10.62 -3.01
C GLN A 84 -26.08 12.05 -2.93
N ASN A 85 -26.73 12.55 -3.99
CA ASN A 85 -27.29 13.91 -4.05
C ASN A 85 -26.27 15.00 -3.64
N ASN A 86 -25.03 14.96 -4.14
CA ASN A 86 -23.92 15.86 -3.80
C ASN A 86 -23.47 15.83 -2.32
N SER A 87 -24.04 14.94 -1.50
CA SER A 87 -23.57 14.69 -0.15
C SER A 87 -22.52 13.58 -0.18
N ILE A 88 -21.43 13.78 0.57
CA ILE A 88 -20.37 12.80 0.78
C ILE A 88 -20.41 12.43 2.26
N GLU A 89 -20.55 11.15 2.52
CA GLU A 89 -20.47 10.57 3.86
C GLU A 89 -19.31 9.59 3.91
N GLU A 90 -18.38 9.78 4.83
CA GLU A 90 -17.27 8.85 5.08
C GLU A 90 -17.64 7.91 6.24
N VAL A 91 -17.58 6.61 5.99
CA VAL A 91 -17.94 5.58 6.97
C VAL A 91 -16.77 4.61 7.15
N ARG A 92 -16.35 4.41 8.39
CA ARG A 92 -15.38 3.37 8.74
C ARG A 92 -16.11 2.05 8.97
N TYR A 93 -15.83 1.07 8.13
CA TYR A 93 -16.43 -0.27 8.23
C TYR A 93 -15.49 -1.30 8.86
N PHE A 94 -14.18 -1.00 8.93
CA PHE A 94 -13.18 -1.89 9.51
C PHE A 94 -12.20 -1.12 10.40
N SER A 95 -11.85 -1.71 11.54
CA SER A 95 -10.80 -1.22 12.43
C SER A 95 -10.13 -2.40 13.11
N LEU A 96 -8.79 -2.45 13.10
CA LEU A 96 -8.02 -3.48 13.79
C LEU A 96 -8.31 -3.51 15.30
N HIS A 97 -8.57 -2.36 15.92
CA HIS A 97 -8.91 -2.30 17.35
C HIS A 97 -10.17 -3.07 17.72
N ASN A 98 -11.09 -3.23 16.78
CA ASN A 98 -12.36 -3.92 17.00
C ASN A 98 -12.30 -5.42 16.64
N THR A 99 -11.15 -5.90 16.15
CA THR A 99 -10.96 -7.28 15.68
C THR A 99 -10.02 -8.09 16.57
N THR A 100 -9.62 -7.55 17.73
CA THR A 100 -8.81 -8.28 18.69
C THR A 100 -9.62 -9.44 19.27
N THR A 101 -9.35 -10.63 18.76
CA THR A 101 -9.74 -11.87 19.42
C THR A 101 -8.60 -12.29 20.33
N ASN A 102 -8.88 -12.55 21.59
CA ASN A 102 -7.92 -13.19 22.48
C ASN A 102 -7.73 -14.63 22.01
N PHE A 103 -6.65 -14.87 21.26
CA PHE A 103 -6.24 -16.23 20.94
C PHE A 103 -5.40 -16.75 22.11
N GLU A 104 -5.93 -17.71 22.83
CA GLU A 104 -5.13 -18.53 23.73
C GLU A 104 -4.47 -19.63 22.89
N TYR A 105 -3.14 -19.63 22.86
CA TYR A 105 -2.38 -20.68 22.20
C TYR A 105 -1.73 -21.58 23.26
N ASP A 106 -1.99 -22.87 23.17
CA ASP A 106 -1.49 -23.87 24.12
C ASP A 106 0.04 -24.03 24.06
N SER A 107 0.67 -23.64 22.93
CA SER A 107 2.14 -23.76 22.79
C SER A 107 2.69 -22.84 21.69
N PRO A 108 4.00 -22.42 21.80
CA PRO A 108 4.69 -21.68 20.75
C PRO A 108 4.71 -22.40 19.39
N ASP A 109 4.81 -23.76 19.41
CA ASP A 109 4.79 -24.56 18.18
C ASP A 109 3.46 -24.47 17.43
N LEU A 110 2.35 -24.41 18.15
CA LEU A 110 1.04 -24.23 17.55
C LEU A 110 0.89 -22.83 16.91
N VAL A 111 1.42 -21.80 17.59
CA VAL A 111 1.48 -20.44 17.05
C VAL A 111 2.26 -20.42 15.74
N GLY A 112 3.45 -21.00 15.71
CA GLY A 112 4.30 -21.08 14.52
C GLY A 112 3.62 -21.82 13.35
N LYS A 113 2.95 -22.92 13.61
CA LYS A 113 2.20 -23.69 12.60
C LYS A 113 1.05 -22.87 12.02
N ASN A 114 0.27 -22.21 12.88
CA ASN A 114 -0.87 -21.40 12.45
C ASN A 114 -0.41 -20.16 11.68
N PHE A 115 0.65 -19.49 12.14
CA PHE A 115 1.28 -18.39 11.42
C PHE A 115 1.72 -18.83 10.03
N ARG A 116 2.49 -19.92 9.92
CA ARG A 116 2.96 -20.42 8.61
C ARG A 116 1.81 -20.73 7.67
N LYS A 117 0.74 -21.35 8.17
CA LYS A 117 -0.46 -21.64 7.38
C LYS A 117 -1.11 -20.36 6.84
N LEU A 118 -1.30 -19.36 7.70
CA LEU A 118 -1.89 -18.06 7.32
C LEU A 118 -0.98 -17.32 6.36
N PHE A 119 0.31 -17.25 6.64
CA PHE A 119 1.31 -16.60 5.79
C PHE A 119 1.35 -17.22 4.39
N THR A 120 1.37 -18.56 4.31
CA THR A 120 1.29 -19.28 3.03
C THR A 120 0.04 -18.92 2.24
N LYS A 121 -1.11 -18.84 2.92
CA LYS A 121 -2.37 -18.44 2.29
C LYS A 121 -2.28 -17.01 1.74
N CYS A 122 -1.79 -16.06 2.52
CA CYS A 122 -1.67 -14.65 2.11
C CYS A 122 -0.75 -14.50 0.89
N VAL A 123 0.42 -15.17 0.89
CA VAL A 123 1.35 -15.14 -0.25
C VAL A 123 0.70 -15.75 -1.50
N LYS A 124 0.02 -16.89 -1.35
CA LYS A 124 -0.69 -17.53 -2.46
C LYS A 124 -1.80 -16.64 -3.02
N ASP A 125 -2.59 -16.01 -2.16
CA ASP A 125 -3.68 -15.12 -2.58
C ASP A 125 -3.12 -13.88 -3.31
N ALA A 126 -1.98 -13.33 -2.86
CA ALA A 126 -1.31 -12.21 -3.51
C ALA A 126 -0.75 -12.54 -4.91
N MET A 127 -0.42 -13.81 -5.15
CA MET A 127 0.07 -14.30 -6.46
C MET A 127 -1.05 -14.72 -7.42
N ASN A 128 -2.31 -14.51 -7.08
CA ASN A 128 -3.45 -14.88 -7.91
C ASN A 128 -3.54 -13.99 -9.16
N THR A 129 -2.76 -14.32 -10.19
CA THR A 129 -2.67 -13.62 -11.46
C THR A 129 -2.47 -14.60 -12.62
N SER A 130 -2.92 -14.21 -13.81
CA SER A 130 -2.61 -14.92 -15.04
C SER A 130 -1.24 -14.56 -15.62
N GLY A 131 -0.61 -13.49 -15.13
CA GLY A 131 0.70 -13.02 -15.59
C GLY A 131 1.86 -13.59 -14.78
N ASN A 132 3.06 -13.08 -15.06
CA ASN A 132 4.26 -13.41 -14.31
C ASN A 132 4.21 -12.77 -12.91
N VAL A 133 4.76 -13.48 -11.94
CA VAL A 133 4.90 -13.00 -10.57
C VAL A 133 6.31 -12.45 -10.37
N SER A 134 6.39 -11.28 -9.75
CA SER A 134 7.68 -10.66 -9.40
C SER A 134 7.65 -10.10 -7.98
N ILE A 135 8.83 -9.97 -7.38
CA ILE A 135 9.02 -9.39 -6.04
C ILE A 135 10.23 -8.47 -6.03
N ALA A 136 10.11 -7.36 -5.29
CA ALA A 136 11.26 -6.57 -4.90
C ALA A 136 11.94 -7.26 -3.70
N MET A 137 13.19 -7.69 -3.91
CA MET A 137 13.99 -8.41 -2.91
C MET A 137 15.02 -7.47 -2.30
N SER A 138 15.12 -7.52 -0.99
CA SER A 138 16.24 -6.98 -0.21
C SER A 138 16.91 -8.12 0.57
N SER A 139 18.04 -7.87 1.23
CA SER A 139 18.64 -8.78 2.20
C SER A 139 17.78 -8.97 3.46
N GLY A 140 16.72 -8.15 3.63
CA GLY A 140 15.84 -8.17 4.79
C GLY A 140 15.02 -9.46 4.91
N LEU A 141 14.79 -9.89 6.16
CA LEU A 141 14.06 -11.12 6.50
C LEU A 141 12.65 -11.15 5.90
N ASP A 142 11.96 -10.01 5.84
CA ASP A 142 10.57 -9.93 5.36
C ASP A 142 10.47 -10.29 3.87
N SER A 143 11.23 -9.58 3.02
CA SER A 143 11.22 -9.83 1.57
C SER A 143 11.73 -11.22 1.22
N SER A 144 12.79 -11.70 1.92
CA SER A 144 13.35 -13.03 1.71
C SER A 144 12.36 -14.12 2.10
N SER A 145 11.63 -13.97 3.21
CA SER A 145 10.61 -14.93 3.64
C SER A 145 9.45 -15.03 2.64
N VAL A 146 8.96 -13.88 2.15
CA VAL A 146 7.91 -13.85 1.12
C VAL A 146 8.42 -14.46 -0.18
N GLY A 147 9.63 -14.08 -0.63
CA GLY A 147 10.24 -14.56 -1.86
C GLY A 147 10.48 -16.07 -1.87
N ALA A 148 11.05 -16.61 -0.81
CA ALA A 148 11.28 -18.05 -0.67
C ALA A 148 9.98 -18.86 -0.75
N LEU A 149 8.95 -18.40 -0.03
CA LEU A 149 7.64 -19.07 -0.04
C LEU A 149 6.94 -18.95 -1.40
N ALA A 150 7.03 -17.78 -2.05
CA ALA A 150 6.49 -17.57 -3.38
C ALA A 150 7.16 -18.47 -4.42
N ALA A 151 8.51 -18.60 -4.36
CA ALA A 151 9.27 -19.48 -5.23
C ALA A 151 8.87 -20.96 -5.05
N ASP A 152 8.74 -21.42 -3.80
CA ASP A 152 8.29 -22.78 -3.48
C ASP A 152 6.88 -23.09 -4.02
N ILE A 153 5.99 -22.10 -3.98
CA ILE A 153 4.63 -22.28 -4.50
C ILE A 153 4.63 -22.34 -6.03
N LEU A 154 5.35 -21.42 -6.68
CA LEU A 154 5.43 -21.33 -8.15
C LEU A 154 6.13 -22.52 -8.76
N ALA A 155 7.18 -23.05 -8.11
CA ALA A 155 7.91 -24.23 -8.58
C ALA A 155 7.04 -25.48 -8.72
N LYS A 156 5.96 -25.59 -7.94
CA LYS A 156 5.01 -26.71 -8.06
C LYS A 156 4.20 -26.70 -9.35
N ASP A 157 4.08 -25.52 -9.96
CA ASP A 157 3.36 -25.29 -11.22
C ASP A 157 4.34 -25.05 -12.40
N ASP A 158 5.65 -25.38 -12.20
CA ASP A 158 6.74 -25.16 -13.18
C ASP A 158 6.85 -23.69 -13.63
N LYS A 159 6.61 -22.75 -12.68
CA LYS A 159 6.67 -21.31 -12.89
C LYS A 159 7.85 -20.68 -12.15
N ASN A 160 8.37 -19.59 -12.69
CA ASN A 160 9.47 -18.83 -12.12
C ASN A 160 8.98 -17.61 -11.33
N LEU A 161 9.69 -17.28 -10.25
CA LEU A 161 9.59 -16.00 -9.56
C LEU A 161 10.65 -15.06 -10.12
N TRP A 162 10.23 -13.87 -10.57
CA TRP A 162 11.15 -12.81 -10.98
C TRP A 162 11.50 -11.93 -9.78
N THR A 163 12.79 -11.73 -9.53
CA THR A 163 13.26 -10.92 -8.40
C THR A 163 13.96 -9.66 -8.89
N TYR A 164 13.72 -8.53 -8.24
CA TYR A 164 14.35 -7.26 -8.50
C TYR A 164 15.00 -6.74 -7.22
N THR A 165 16.30 -6.48 -7.27
CA THR A 165 17.05 -5.95 -6.14
C THR A 165 17.60 -4.57 -6.49
N TYR A 166 17.44 -3.62 -5.57
CA TYR A 166 18.05 -2.30 -5.72
C TYR A 166 19.57 -2.40 -5.57
N VAL A 167 20.28 -1.85 -6.53
CA VAL A 167 21.73 -1.73 -6.50
C VAL A 167 22.15 -0.29 -6.81
N PRO A 168 23.14 0.28 -6.10
CA PRO A 168 23.68 1.59 -6.44
C PRO A 168 24.31 1.54 -7.83
N CYS A 169 24.15 2.62 -8.61
CA CYS A 169 24.86 2.74 -9.88
C CYS A 169 26.38 2.87 -9.66
N GLU A 170 27.19 2.49 -10.67
CA GLU A 170 28.66 2.50 -10.59
C GLU A 170 29.25 3.85 -10.17
N GLU A 171 28.67 4.96 -10.63
CA GLU A 171 29.10 6.32 -10.29
C GLU A 171 28.94 6.63 -8.80
N ILE A 172 27.94 6.04 -8.15
CA ILE A 172 27.70 6.20 -6.71
C ILE A 172 28.59 5.27 -5.89
N LYS A 173 28.89 4.06 -6.38
CA LYS A 173 29.79 3.11 -5.70
C LYS A 173 31.18 3.67 -5.49
N SER A 174 31.63 4.61 -6.32
CA SER A 174 32.93 5.26 -6.19
C SER A 174 33.02 6.33 -5.09
N ARG A 175 31.87 6.80 -4.56
CA ARG A 175 31.83 7.81 -3.50
C ARG A 175 31.98 7.10 -2.14
N LYS A 176 33.00 7.48 -1.37
CA LYS A 176 33.14 7.03 0.04
C LYS A 176 31.99 7.57 0.87
N GLY A 177 31.05 6.74 1.24
CA GLY A 177 29.89 7.07 2.07
C GLY A 177 29.06 5.82 2.37
N ASN A 178 28.14 5.92 3.32
CA ASN A 178 27.20 4.83 3.66
C ASN A 178 26.19 4.65 2.51
N ILE A 179 26.54 3.83 1.54
CA ILE A 179 25.65 3.45 0.45
C ILE A 179 25.12 2.08 0.78
N THR A 180 23.82 1.97 0.89
CA THR A 180 23.13 0.68 1.05
C THR A 180 23.22 -0.08 -0.27
N ASP A 181 23.96 -1.18 -0.27
CA ASP A 181 24.04 -2.11 -1.41
C ASP A 181 23.46 -3.44 -0.95
N GLU A 182 22.22 -3.70 -1.33
CA GLU A 182 21.42 -4.86 -0.88
C GLU A 182 21.85 -6.18 -1.54
N THR A 183 22.92 -6.17 -2.34
CA THR A 183 23.51 -7.39 -2.93
C THR A 183 24.60 -8.02 -2.08
N LYS A 184 25.01 -7.37 -0.98
CA LYS A 184 26.21 -7.77 -0.21
C LYS A 184 25.95 -8.58 1.06
N ASP A 185 24.67 -8.78 1.42
CA ASP A 185 24.26 -9.51 2.62
C ASP A 185 23.78 -10.94 2.34
#